data_d7abaa71cc57b2154c3f4b2a32155244
#
_entry.id   d7abaa71cc57b2154c3f4b2a32155244
#
_cell.length_a   1.000
_cell.length_b   1.000
_cell.length_c   1.000
_cell.angle_alpha   90.00
_cell.angle_beta   90.00
_cell.angle_gamma   90.00
#
_symmetry.space_group_name_H-M   'P 1'
#
loop_
_entity.id
_entity.type
_entity.pdbx_description
1 polymer ?
#
loop_
_entity_poly.entity_id
_entity_poly.type
_entity_poly.pdbx_seq_one_letter_code
_entity_poly.pdbx_strand_id
1 'polypeptide(L)'
;MREGVSQGFTQEKACQVLAISPRTIQRWQNPALKEPAQPRPRPYNALSPQESAAVAAIIRSERHSDQSCRELSLSLLTGPAHIYVSPTTIWQHEKALRCNGPRGRQANRRSTSAAPITDFADGPNLLWDWDITYLRMARLYEFLYLYAVLDHYSRKAVGWLVSDQLVSDQVQRVWDMALVNENILALPQGQWPTSLSDRGAQMRSCSTARYFQKLGIQRLFSRPRTPNDNPEIESLFATVKTHPVYPEYFDNQTETERYFDEFFAWYNVIHPHTRLGMLTPQQVHTGQKTAMLAERADLKAQAVARRQQYNLAQRGKTNVPVEALIEVDLSNVESWPCYSWQGSVRSSAKQATPID
;
A
#
# COMPACT_ATOMS: atom_id res chain seq x y z
N MET A 1 42.49 4.18 29.82
CA MET A 1 42.15 3.55 31.13
C MET A 1 43.35 2.85 31.78
N ARG A 2 44.09 1.95 31.13
CA ARG A 2 45.32 1.32 31.68
C ARG A 2 46.37 2.37 32.08
N GLU A 3 46.56 3.41 31.27
CA GLU A 3 47.48 4.51 31.57
C GLU A 3 47.02 5.34 32.80
N GLY A 4 45.71 5.63 32.95
CA GLY A 4 45.20 6.36 34.11
C GLY A 4 45.35 5.58 35.43
N VAL A 5 45.16 4.25 35.39
CA VAL A 5 45.38 3.39 36.56
C VAL A 5 46.86 3.27 36.92
N SER A 6 47.73 3.26 35.94
CA SER A 6 49.21 3.28 36.15
C SER A 6 49.72 4.59 36.74
N GLN A 7 48.92 5.68 36.63
CA GLN A 7 49.20 7.00 37.21
C GLN A 7 48.51 7.22 38.57
N GLY A 8 48.00 6.19 39.23
CA GLY A 8 47.43 6.23 40.56
C GLY A 8 45.96 6.55 40.69
N PHE A 9 45.20 6.58 39.55
CA PHE A 9 43.76 6.69 39.57
C PHE A 9 43.10 5.35 39.93
N THR A 10 42.10 5.37 40.83
CA THR A 10 41.26 4.20 41.00
C THR A 10 40.43 3.92 39.79
N GLN A 11 40.12 2.66 39.53
CA GLN A 11 39.31 2.27 38.38
C GLN A 11 37.94 2.99 38.36
N GLU A 12 37.34 3.26 39.54
CA GLU A 12 36.10 4.00 39.66
C GLU A 12 36.24 5.46 39.17
N LYS A 13 37.33 6.13 39.56
CA LYS A 13 37.58 7.53 39.18
C LYS A 13 37.87 7.66 37.68
N ALA A 14 38.57 6.69 37.09
CA ALA A 14 38.78 6.61 35.65
C ALA A 14 37.49 6.34 34.90
N CYS A 15 36.59 5.53 35.44
CA CYS A 15 35.26 5.27 34.88
C CYS A 15 34.36 6.52 34.91
N GLN A 16 34.40 7.30 35.99
CA GLN A 16 33.66 8.57 36.11
C GLN A 16 34.12 9.61 35.08
N VAL A 17 35.44 9.78 34.91
CA VAL A 17 36.00 10.70 33.92
C VAL A 17 35.61 10.32 32.49
N LEU A 18 35.55 9.04 32.18
CA LEU A 18 35.21 8.52 30.85
C LEU A 18 33.71 8.33 30.62
N ALA A 19 32.88 8.64 31.62
CA ALA A 19 31.44 8.38 31.61
C ALA A 19 31.07 6.92 31.27
N ILE A 20 31.89 5.97 31.71
CA ILE A 20 31.72 4.53 31.48
C ILE A 20 31.45 3.82 32.81
N SER A 21 30.40 2.97 32.89
CA SER A 21 30.13 2.19 34.08
C SER A 21 31.29 1.22 34.42
N PRO A 22 31.72 1.11 35.70
CA PRO A 22 32.68 0.10 36.14
C PRO A 22 32.30 -1.34 35.72
N ARG A 23 31.01 -1.64 35.70
CA ARG A 23 30.46 -2.91 35.25
C ARG A 23 30.74 -3.18 33.74
N THR A 24 30.74 -2.12 32.92
CA THR A 24 31.10 -2.23 31.50
C THR A 24 32.55 -2.64 31.33
N ILE A 25 33.45 -2.09 32.15
CA ILE A 25 34.87 -2.45 32.12
C ILE A 25 35.09 -3.90 32.58
N GLN A 26 34.44 -4.29 33.68
CA GLN A 26 34.49 -5.69 34.17
C GLN A 26 34.03 -6.68 33.10
N ARG A 27 32.97 -6.32 32.35
CA ARG A 27 32.50 -7.15 31.22
C ARG A 27 33.54 -7.22 30.10
N TRP A 28 34.25 -6.13 29.78
CA TRP A 28 35.29 -6.15 28.76
C TRP A 28 36.55 -6.89 29.20
N GLN A 29 36.84 -6.94 30.48
CA GLN A 29 38.00 -7.64 31.05
C GLN A 29 37.74 -9.12 31.34
N ASN A 30 36.49 -9.53 31.39
CA ASN A 30 36.11 -10.92 31.66
C ASN A 30 36.40 -11.81 30.43
N PRO A 31 37.31 -12.77 30.52
CA PRO A 31 37.65 -13.68 29.41
C PRO A 31 36.46 -14.49 28.90
N ALA A 32 35.56 -14.89 29.80
CA ALA A 32 34.33 -15.62 29.46
C ALA A 32 33.37 -14.80 28.53
N LEU A 33 33.52 -13.48 28.48
CA LEU A 33 32.75 -12.60 27.55
C LEU A 33 33.45 -12.42 26.21
N LYS A 34 34.67 -12.91 26.03
CA LYS A 34 35.41 -12.95 24.75
C LYS A 34 35.11 -14.23 23.97
N GLU A 35 34.53 -15.22 24.60
CA GLU A 35 33.99 -16.37 23.88
C GLU A 35 32.83 -15.89 23.00
N PRO A 36 32.78 -16.29 21.73
CA PRO A 36 31.61 -15.99 20.90
C PRO A 36 30.39 -16.53 21.64
N ALA A 37 29.40 -15.65 21.90
CA ALA A 37 28.18 -16.06 22.55
C ALA A 37 27.65 -17.30 21.81
N GLN A 38 27.38 -18.37 22.57
CA GLN A 38 26.78 -19.58 22.00
C GLN A 38 25.61 -19.13 21.08
N PRO A 39 25.53 -19.66 19.87
CA PRO A 39 24.48 -19.26 18.95
C PRO A 39 23.13 -19.40 19.66
N ARG A 40 22.38 -18.31 19.74
CA ARG A 40 21.07 -18.34 20.40
C ARG A 40 20.22 -19.40 19.70
N PRO A 41 19.52 -20.25 20.47
CA PRO A 41 18.64 -21.23 19.87
C PRO A 41 17.66 -20.52 18.93
N ARG A 42 17.50 -21.05 17.72
CA ARG A 42 16.63 -20.49 16.70
C ARG A 42 15.22 -20.27 17.31
N PRO A 43 14.60 -19.08 17.18
CA PRO A 43 13.27 -18.82 17.70
C PRO A 43 12.25 -19.82 17.15
N TYR A 44 11.22 -20.15 17.94
CA TYR A 44 10.16 -21.09 17.53
C TYR A 44 9.34 -20.57 16.32
N ASN A 45 9.34 -19.26 16.10
CA ASN A 45 8.66 -18.58 14.99
C ASN A 45 9.62 -18.20 13.84
N ALA A 46 10.86 -18.67 13.83
CA ALA A 46 11.80 -18.43 12.73
C ALA A 46 11.33 -19.13 11.45
N LEU A 47 11.49 -18.48 10.31
CA LEU A 47 11.13 -19.06 9.00
C LEU A 47 11.88 -20.38 8.77
N SER A 48 11.21 -21.38 8.25
CA SER A 48 11.88 -22.61 7.79
C SER A 48 12.79 -22.32 6.59
N PRO A 49 13.70 -23.21 6.22
CA PRO A 49 14.50 -23.05 5.00
C PRO A 49 13.64 -22.90 3.74
N GLN A 50 12.55 -23.68 3.65
CA GLN A 50 11.61 -23.66 2.52
C GLN A 50 10.84 -22.32 2.46
N GLU A 51 10.36 -21.83 3.61
CA GLU A 51 9.72 -20.50 3.67
C GLU A 51 10.71 -19.38 3.31
N SER A 52 11.95 -19.46 3.76
CA SER A 52 12.99 -18.50 3.41
C SER A 52 13.33 -18.54 1.91
N ALA A 53 13.34 -19.73 1.32
CA ALA A 53 13.52 -19.90 -0.12
C ALA A 53 12.35 -19.32 -0.91
N ALA A 54 11.11 -19.51 -0.48
CA ALA A 54 9.92 -18.90 -1.08
C ALA A 54 9.95 -17.38 -1.04
N VAL A 55 10.35 -16.79 0.09
CA VAL A 55 10.53 -15.34 0.21
C VAL A 55 11.61 -14.84 -0.74
N ALA A 56 12.73 -15.55 -0.87
CA ALA A 56 13.79 -15.17 -1.79
C ALA A 56 13.36 -15.31 -3.26
N ALA A 57 12.57 -16.32 -3.59
CA ALA A 57 12.06 -16.55 -4.93
C ALA A 57 11.09 -15.44 -5.37
N ILE A 58 10.12 -15.08 -4.53
CA ILE A 58 9.16 -14.02 -4.86
C ILE A 58 9.82 -12.65 -4.96
N ILE A 59 10.83 -12.34 -4.12
CA ILE A 59 11.58 -11.08 -4.19
C ILE A 59 12.37 -10.96 -5.51
N ARG A 60 12.86 -12.07 -6.06
CA ARG A 60 13.63 -12.11 -7.31
C ARG A 60 12.77 -12.19 -8.56
N SER A 61 11.49 -12.49 -8.43
CA SER A 61 10.56 -12.60 -9.54
C SER A 61 10.36 -11.23 -10.20
N GLU A 62 10.51 -11.16 -11.52
CA GLU A 62 10.30 -9.93 -12.28
C GLU A 62 8.84 -9.46 -12.17
N ARG A 63 7.90 -10.39 -12.19
CA ARG A 63 6.46 -10.10 -12.07
C ARG A 63 6.10 -9.41 -10.76
N HIS A 64 6.85 -9.67 -9.69
CA HIS A 64 6.59 -9.14 -8.34
C HIS A 64 7.50 -7.96 -7.97
N SER A 65 8.34 -7.50 -8.89
CA SER A 65 9.38 -6.50 -8.62
C SER A 65 8.87 -5.15 -8.10
N ASP A 66 7.67 -4.74 -8.51
CA ASP A 66 7.06 -3.46 -8.13
C ASP A 66 6.17 -3.56 -6.88
N GLN A 67 5.99 -4.76 -6.33
CA GLN A 67 5.16 -4.95 -5.15
C GLN A 67 5.84 -4.46 -3.87
N SER A 68 5.06 -3.82 -3.00
CA SER A 68 5.53 -3.46 -1.65
C SER A 68 5.70 -4.71 -0.79
N CYS A 69 6.48 -4.62 0.30
CA CYS A 69 6.61 -5.72 1.27
C CYS A 69 5.25 -6.20 1.84
N ARG A 70 4.23 -5.33 1.87
CA ARG A 70 2.88 -5.70 2.30
C ARG A 70 2.15 -6.53 1.26
N GLU A 71 2.27 -6.16 0.00
CA GLU A 71 1.71 -6.92 -1.13
C GLU A 71 2.42 -8.26 -1.28
N LEU A 72 3.76 -8.30 -1.16
CA LEU A 72 4.51 -9.57 -1.13
C LEU A 72 4.08 -10.48 0.02
N SER A 73 3.84 -9.91 1.22
CA SER A 73 3.30 -10.66 2.36
C SER A 73 1.92 -11.24 2.07
N LEU A 74 1.07 -10.47 1.36
CA LEU A 74 -0.24 -10.93 0.94
C LEU A 74 -0.13 -12.02 -0.14
N SER A 75 0.71 -11.84 -1.15
CA SER A 75 0.96 -12.83 -2.21
C SER A 75 1.43 -14.18 -1.65
N LEU A 76 2.33 -14.15 -0.66
CA LEU A 76 2.79 -15.35 0.05
C LEU A 76 1.67 -16.03 0.85
N LEU A 77 0.80 -15.24 1.49
CA LEU A 77 -0.28 -15.77 2.32
C LEU A 77 -1.42 -16.36 1.48
N THR A 78 -1.79 -15.69 0.38
CA THR A 78 -2.88 -16.10 -0.51
C THR A 78 -2.42 -17.00 -1.64
N GLY A 79 -1.13 -17.18 -1.81
CA GLY A 79 -0.53 -18.13 -2.75
C GLY A 79 -0.72 -19.59 -2.32
N PRO A 80 -0.39 -20.57 -3.17
CA PRO A 80 -0.71 -21.97 -2.94
C PRO A 80 -0.09 -22.57 -1.69
N ALA A 81 1.03 -22.04 -1.22
CA ALA A 81 1.73 -22.53 -0.03
C ALA A 81 1.23 -21.92 1.29
N HIS A 82 0.36 -20.91 1.25
CA HIS A 82 -0.19 -20.19 2.42
C HIS A 82 0.87 -19.83 3.46
N ILE A 83 1.93 -19.11 3.04
CA ILE A 83 3.05 -18.72 3.89
C ILE A 83 2.80 -17.33 4.47
N TYR A 84 2.74 -17.20 5.79
CA TYR A 84 2.70 -15.88 6.41
C TYR A 84 4.09 -15.40 6.78
N VAL A 85 4.49 -14.26 6.20
CA VAL A 85 5.74 -13.56 6.55
C VAL A 85 5.41 -12.08 6.80
N SER A 86 5.90 -11.53 7.90
CA SER A 86 5.66 -10.12 8.19
C SER A 86 6.33 -9.21 7.15
N PRO A 87 5.74 -8.05 6.80
CA PRO A 87 6.36 -7.10 5.89
C PRO A 87 7.77 -6.66 6.33
N THR A 88 8.00 -6.56 7.64
CA THR A 88 9.33 -6.23 8.19
C THR A 88 10.35 -7.33 7.90
N THR A 89 9.95 -8.61 8.01
CA THR A 89 10.83 -9.74 7.68
C THR A 89 11.14 -9.77 6.18
N ILE A 90 10.16 -9.51 5.32
CA ILE A 90 10.38 -9.41 3.88
C ILE A 90 11.38 -8.29 3.56
N TRP A 91 11.21 -7.11 4.16
CA TRP A 91 12.15 -6.01 4.00
C TRP A 91 13.59 -6.38 4.41
N GLN A 92 13.74 -7.16 5.50
CA GLN A 92 15.06 -7.67 5.91
C GLN A 92 15.67 -8.60 4.86
N HIS A 93 14.85 -9.48 4.25
CA HIS A 93 15.28 -10.34 3.15
C HIS A 93 15.64 -9.53 1.90
N GLU A 94 14.84 -8.54 1.51
CA GLU A 94 15.17 -7.63 0.39
C GLU A 94 16.52 -6.94 0.61
N LYS A 95 16.77 -6.44 1.84
CA LYS A 95 18.04 -5.82 2.21
C LYS A 95 19.19 -6.80 2.12
N ALA A 96 19.03 -8.03 2.61
CA ALA A 96 20.06 -9.07 2.54
C ALA A 96 20.37 -9.48 1.09
N LEU A 97 19.35 -9.52 0.22
CA LEU A 97 19.47 -9.83 -1.19
C LEU A 97 19.89 -8.62 -2.05
N ARG A 98 20.05 -7.43 -1.46
CA ARG A 98 20.35 -6.15 -2.14
C ARG A 98 19.29 -5.75 -3.18
N CYS A 99 18.04 -6.15 -2.96
CA CYS A 99 16.88 -5.85 -3.83
C CYS A 99 16.03 -4.69 -3.32
N ASN A 100 16.48 -3.90 -2.36
CA ASN A 100 15.72 -2.84 -1.69
C ASN A 100 15.88 -1.45 -2.33
N GLY A 101 15.87 -1.36 -3.65
CA GLY A 101 15.90 -0.11 -4.40
C GLY A 101 14.61 0.73 -4.22
N PRO A 102 14.64 2.03 -4.57
CA PRO A 102 13.44 2.87 -4.58
C PRO A 102 12.43 2.34 -5.61
N ARG A 103 11.20 2.12 -5.17
CA ARG A 103 10.09 1.67 -6.02
C ARG A 103 9.24 2.88 -6.42
N GLY A 104 9.51 3.47 -7.57
CA GLY A 104 8.77 4.60 -8.09
C GLY A 104 8.98 5.92 -7.32
N ARG A 105 8.16 6.92 -7.63
CA ARG A 105 8.21 8.25 -7.00
C ARG A 105 7.62 8.18 -5.59
N GLN A 106 8.37 8.62 -4.59
CA GLN A 106 7.87 8.72 -3.22
C GLN A 106 7.16 10.06 -3.01
N ALA A 107 5.88 10.01 -2.59
CA ALA A 107 5.17 11.19 -2.14
C ALA A 107 5.58 11.52 -0.69
N ASN A 108 5.95 12.78 -0.44
CA ASN A 108 6.19 13.29 0.91
C ASN A 108 4.86 13.33 1.68
N ARG A 109 4.61 12.35 2.53
CA ARG A 109 3.46 12.34 3.43
C ARG A 109 3.74 13.22 4.64
N ARG A 110 3.08 14.38 4.71
CA ARG A 110 2.90 15.10 5.97
C ARG A 110 1.58 14.67 6.58
N SER A 111 1.65 13.96 7.71
CA SER A 111 0.47 13.63 8.52
C SER A 111 0.17 14.81 9.42
N THR A 112 -1.02 15.39 9.28
CA THR A 112 -1.59 16.28 10.30
C THR A 112 -3.04 15.89 10.50
N SER A 113 -3.42 15.66 11.73
CA SER A 113 -4.69 15.11 12.15
C SER A 113 -5.78 16.17 12.29
N ALA A 114 -6.94 15.94 11.73
CA ALA A 114 -8.25 16.24 12.28
C ALA A 114 -9.30 15.53 11.41
N ALA A 115 -10.16 14.72 12.02
CA ALA A 115 -11.14 13.94 11.31
C ALA A 115 -12.21 14.84 10.69
N PRO A 116 -12.56 14.66 9.42
CA PRO A 116 -13.74 15.29 8.83
C PRO A 116 -15.04 14.68 9.40
N ILE A 117 -16.14 15.41 9.26
CA ILE A 117 -17.48 14.98 9.67
C ILE A 117 -17.99 13.93 8.65
N THR A 118 -17.42 12.75 8.68
CA THR A 118 -17.72 11.64 7.76
C THR A 118 -18.12 10.36 8.50
N ASP A 119 -18.39 10.46 9.79
CA ASP A 119 -18.73 9.31 10.66
C ASP A 119 -19.99 8.55 10.22
N PHE A 120 -20.85 9.17 9.39
CA PHE A 120 -22.04 8.52 8.82
C PHE A 120 -21.72 7.63 7.60
N ALA A 121 -20.53 7.73 7.01
CA ALA A 121 -20.13 6.97 5.82
C ALA A 121 -19.60 5.58 6.20
N ASP A 122 -20.42 4.80 6.88
CA ASP A 122 -20.11 3.46 7.40
C ASP A 122 -20.44 2.31 6.42
N GLY A 123 -20.90 2.65 5.22
CA GLY A 123 -21.26 1.72 4.16
C GLY A 123 -20.98 2.26 2.75
N PRO A 124 -21.05 1.40 1.72
CA PRO A 124 -20.87 1.82 0.34
C PRO A 124 -22.01 2.73 -0.13
N ASN A 125 -21.69 3.65 -1.04
CA ASN A 125 -22.62 4.56 -1.70
C ASN A 125 -23.37 5.54 -0.77
N LEU A 126 -22.84 5.84 0.44
CA LEU A 126 -23.39 6.86 1.33
C LEU A 126 -22.74 8.22 1.14
N LEU A 127 -21.45 8.25 0.87
CA LEU A 127 -20.65 9.46 0.66
C LEU A 127 -19.68 9.23 -0.49
N TRP A 128 -19.68 10.14 -1.45
CA TRP A 128 -18.74 10.14 -2.56
C TRP A 128 -17.83 11.36 -2.51
N ASP A 129 -16.53 11.10 -2.41
CA ASP A 129 -15.47 12.10 -2.57
C ASP A 129 -15.23 12.33 -4.06
N TRP A 130 -15.05 13.57 -4.48
CA TRP A 130 -14.69 13.84 -5.85
C TRP A 130 -13.77 15.06 -5.96
N ASP A 131 -12.93 15.01 -6.98
CA ASP A 131 -11.95 16.07 -7.24
C ASP A 131 -11.47 15.99 -8.70
N ILE A 132 -10.70 17.01 -9.10
CA ILE A 132 -10.16 17.16 -10.45
C ILE A 132 -8.65 17.34 -10.34
N THR A 133 -7.89 16.55 -11.11
CA THR A 133 -6.44 16.73 -11.16
C THR A 133 -5.94 16.99 -12.57
N TYR A 134 -4.85 17.75 -12.66
CA TYR A 134 -4.19 18.09 -13.91
C TYR A 134 -3.29 16.93 -14.36
N LEU A 135 -3.34 16.64 -15.66
CA LEU A 135 -2.49 15.71 -16.37
C LEU A 135 -1.64 16.48 -17.38
N ARG A 136 -0.33 16.28 -17.33
CA ARG A 136 0.58 16.95 -18.25
C ARG A 136 0.51 16.34 -19.64
N MET A 137 0.42 17.20 -20.66
CA MET A 137 0.55 16.80 -22.05
C MET A 137 2.00 16.92 -22.53
N ALA A 138 2.34 16.22 -23.63
CA ALA A 138 3.64 16.35 -24.30
C ALA A 138 3.88 17.78 -24.81
N ARG A 139 2.82 18.47 -25.21
CA ARG A 139 2.89 19.88 -25.59
C ARG A 139 2.96 20.78 -24.36
N LEU A 140 3.88 21.73 -24.43
CA LEU A 140 4.11 22.68 -23.35
C LEU A 140 2.85 23.53 -23.10
N TYR A 141 2.48 23.69 -21.81
CA TYR A 141 1.30 24.44 -21.35
C TYR A 141 -0.06 23.83 -21.73
N GLU A 142 -0.11 22.66 -22.35
CA GLU A 142 -1.35 21.91 -22.54
C GLU A 142 -1.57 20.93 -21.39
N PHE A 143 -2.82 20.79 -20.96
CA PHE A 143 -3.23 19.89 -19.88
C PHE A 143 -4.51 19.16 -20.27
N LEU A 144 -4.61 17.91 -19.84
CA LEU A 144 -5.88 17.23 -19.68
C LEU A 144 -6.26 17.25 -18.19
N TYR A 145 -7.52 17.01 -17.94
CA TYR A 145 -8.09 17.01 -16.58
C TYR A 145 -8.72 15.65 -16.32
N LEU A 146 -8.29 15.02 -15.24
CA LEU A 146 -8.93 13.80 -14.74
C LEU A 146 -9.92 14.22 -13.67
N TYR A 147 -11.19 13.98 -13.93
CA TYR A 147 -12.29 14.04 -12.98
C TYR A 147 -12.46 12.66 -12.38
N ALA A 148 -12.52 12.53 -11.07
CA ALA A 148 -12.72 11.26 -10.41
C ALA A 148 -13.73 11.36 -9.28
N VAL A 149 -14.57 10.34 -9.15
CA VAL A 149 -15.53 10.15 -8.06
C VAL A 149 -15.18 8.86 -7.35
N LEU A 150 -15.01 8.93 -6.04
CA LEU A 150 -14.56 7.85 -5.18
C LEU A 150 -15.60 7.57 -4.09
N ASP A 151 -15.98 6.33 -3.88
CA ASP A 151 -16.75 5.93 -2.71
C ASP A 151 -15.91 6.04 -1.45
N HIS A 152 -16.33 6.85 -0.49
CA HIS A 152 -15.57 7.16 0.72
C HIS A 152 -15.27 5.93 1.57
N TYR A 153 -16.25 5.02 1.71
CA TYR A 153 -16.12 3.84 2.53
C TYR A 153 -15.19 2.78 1.94
N SER A 154 -15.45 2.41 0.69
CA SER A 154 -14.74 1.32 0.02
C SER A 154 -13.49 1.75 -0.73
N ARG A 155 -13.29 3.05 -0.96
CA ARG A 155 -12.23 3.60 -1.83
C ARG A 155 -12.38 3.20 -3.30
N LYS A 156 -13.54 2.70 -3.71
CA LYS A 156 -13.81 2.36 -5.10
C LYS A 156 -13.96 3.62 -5.93
N ALA A 157 -13.22 3.71 -7.01
CA ALA A 157 -13.47 4.71 -8.04
C ALA A 157 -14.75 4.32 -8.78
N VAL A 158 -15.83 5.08 -8.54
CA VAL A 158 -17.17 4.80 -9.08
C VAL A 158 -17.43 5.52 -10.40
N GLY A 159 -16.67 6.60 -10.68
CA GLY A 159 -16.72 7.32 -11.94
C GLY A 159 -15.42 8.07 -12.22
N TRP A 160 -15.02 8.12 -13.48
CA TRP A 160 -13.86 8.90 -13.93
C TRP A 160 -14.08 9.39 -15.35
N LEU A 161 -13.47 10.52 -15.69
CA LEU A 161 -13.53 11.13 -17.00
C LEU A 161 -12.26 11.90 -17.26
N VAL A 162 -11.68 11.76 -18.45
CA VAL A 162 -10.60 12.60 -18.96
C VAL A 162 -11.17 13.62 -19.94
N SER A 163 -10.77 14.88 -19.80
CA SER A 163 -11.21 15.95 -20.70
C SER A 163 -10.11 16.99 -20.89
N ASP A 164 -10.11 17.64 -22.03
CA ASP A 164 -9.32 18.84 -22.32
C ASP A 164 -9.94 20.13 -21.74
N GLN A 165 -11.15 20.04 -21.22
CA GLN A 165 -11.91 21.17 -20.68
C GLN A 165 -12.11 21.08 -19.17
N LEU A 166 -11.82 22.18 -18.48
CA LEU A 166 -12.06 22.33 -17.06
C LEU A 166 -13.37 23.10 -16.81
N VAL A 167 -14.50 22.43 -17.06
CA VAL A 167 -15.84 23.03 -17.02
C VAL A 167 -16.82 22.22 -16.17
N SER A 168 -17.91 22.88 -15.73
CA SER A 168 -18.94 22.25 -14.89
C SER A 168 -19.70 21.12 -15.57
N ASP A 169 -19.80 21.13 -16.89
CA ASP A 169 -20.50 20.09 -17.65
C ASP A 169 -19.79 18.74 -17.55
N GLN A 170 -18.44 18.75 -17.45
CA GLN A 170 -17.69 17.52 -17.23
C GLN A 170 -17.92 16.96 -15.81
N VAL A 171 -18.16 17.84 -14.83
CA VAL A 171 -18.57 17.40 -13.48
C VAL A 171 -19.90 16.66 -13.53
N GLN A 172 -20.88 17.19 -14.29
CA GLN A 172 -22.18 16.51 -14.43
C GLN A 172 -22.00 15.14 -15.10
N ARG A 173 -21.22 15.08 -16.19
CA ARG A 173 -20.95 13.84 -16.93
C ARG A 173 -20.30 12.76 -16.05
N VAL A 174 -19.27 13.10 -15.28
CA VAL A 174 -18.61 12.09 -14.42
C VAL A 174 -19.54 11.60 -13.30
N TRP A 175 -20.39 12.48 -12.78
CA TRP A 175 -21.39 12.09 -11.79
C TRP A 175 -22.50 11.23 -12.39
N ASP A 176 -23.01 11.56 -13.58
CA ASP A 176 -23.98 10.72 -14.31
C ASP A 176 -23.41 9.32 -14.56
N MET A 177 -22.14 9.23 -14.99
CA MET A 177 -21.45 7.94 -15.14
C MET A 177 -21.37 7.17 -13.82
N ALA A 178 -20.98 7.82 -12.73
CA ALA A 178 -20.91 7.20 -11.42
C ALA A 178 -22.28 6.68 -10.92
N LEU A 179 -23.33 7.48 -11.07
CA LEU A 179 -24.69 7.11 -10.70
C LEU A 179 -25.20 5.90 -11.50
N VAL A 180 -24.85 5.82 -12.78
CA VAL A 180 -25.18 4.67 -13.64
C VAL A 180 -24.36 3.45 -13.26
N ASN A 181 -23.06 3.57 -13.08
CA ASN A 181 -22.16 2.46 -12.76
C ASN A 181 -22.52 1.77 -11.45
N GLU A 182 -22.99 2.55 -10.46
CA GLU A 182 -23.39 2.04 -9.15
C GLU A 182 -24.90 1.75 -9.05
N ASN A 183 -25.62 1.84 -10.16
CA ASN A 183 -27.07 1.62 -10.22
C ASN A 183 -27.87 2.47 -9.21
N ILE A 184 -27.36 3.66 -8.87
CA ILE A 184 -27.99 4.56 -7.89
C ILE A 184 -29.35 5.07 -8.38
N LEU A 185 -29.49 5.23 -9.70
CA LEU A 185 -30.75 5.70 -10.34
C LEU A 185 -31.94 4.77 -10.05
N ALA A 186 -31.72 3.51 -9.70
CA ALA A 186 -32.76 2.57 -9.30
C ALA A 186 -33.22 2.74 -7.83
N LEU A 187 -32.49 3.51 -7.03
CA LEU A 187 -32.78 3.74 -5.62
C LEU A 187 -33.70 4.97 -5.41
N PRO A 188 -34.48 5.00 -4.33
CA PRO A 188 -35.15 6.22 -3.92
C PRO A 188 -34.14 7.37 -3.70
N GLN A 189 -34.48 8.60 -4.08
CA GLN A 189 -33.60 9.77 -3.95
C GLN A 189 -33.01 9.98 -2.54
N GLY A 190 -33.76 9.64 -1.49
CA GLY A 190 -33.24 9.71 -0.11
C GLY A 190 -32.12 8.74 0.24
N GLN A 191 -31.82 7.79 -0.66
CA GLN A 191 -30.71 6.82 -0.51
C GLN A 191 -29.51 7.12 -1.44
N TRP A 192 -29.57 8.26 -2.14
CA TRP A 192 -28.49 8.66 -3.05
C TRP A 192 -27.29 9.20 -2.24
N PRO A 193 -26.07 9.06 -2.76
CA PRO A 193 -24.87 9.45 -2.04
C PRO A 193 -24.80 10.95 -1.79
N THR A 194 -24.22 11.32 -0.66
CA THR A 194 -23.83 12.70 -0.39
C THR A 194 -22.51 13.01 -1.13
N SER A 195 -22.39 14.22 -1.67
CA SER A 195 -21.19 14.69 -2.39
C SER A 195 -20.24 15.39 -1.43
N LEU A 196 -18.97 15.00 -1.40
CA LEU A 196 -17.89 15.71 -0.69
C LEU A 196 -16.84 16.18 -1.70
N SER A 197 -16.50 17.47 -1.66
CA SER A 197 -15.46 18.05 -2.50
C SER A 197 -14.73 19.18 -1.77
N ASP A 198 -13.63 19.64 -2.37
CA ASP A 198 -13.04 20.90 -1.99
C ASP A 198 -13.89 22.11 -2.44
N ARG A 199 -13.36 23.32 -2.31
CA ARG A 199 -14.04 24.57 -2.68
C ARG A 199 -13.53 25.15 -4.00
N GLY A 200 -13.03 24.32 -4.91
CA GLY A 200 -12.60 24.74 -6.25
C GLY A 200 -13.69 25.45 -7.04
N ALA A 201 -13.30 26.14 -8.10
CA ALA A 201 -14.24 26.95 -8.90
C ALA A 201 -15.35 26.10 -9.51
N GLN A 202 -15.03 24.93 -10.06
CA GLN A 202 -16.02 23.98 -10.63
C GLN A 202 -16.95 23.41 -9.57
N MET A 203 -16.43 23.14 -8.38
CA MET A 203 -17.21 22.63 -7.24
C MET A 203 -18.24 23.66 -6.75
N ARG A 204 -17.91 24.94 -6.83
CA ARG A 204 -18.77 26.05 -6.37
C ARG A 204 -19.61 26.68 -7.47
N SER A 205 -19.46 26.25 -8.74
CA SER A 205 -20.18 26.85 -9.84
C SER A 205 -21.70 26.76 -9.67
N CYS A 206 -22.43 27.74 -10.19
CA CYS A 206 -23.90 27.73 -10.18
C CYS A 206 -24.46 26.55 -11.00
N SER A 207 -23.79 26.15 -12.06
CA SER A 207 -24.19 24.99 -12.89
C SER A 207 -24.10 23.70 -12.06
N THR A 208 -22.96 23.43 -11.42
CA THR A 208 -22.79 22.29 -10.52
C THR A 208 -23.80 22.32 -9.35
N ALA A 209 -24.06 23.49 -8.77
CA ALA A 209 -25.05 23.61 -7.69
C ALA A 209 -26.46 23.24 -8.13
N ARG A 210 -26.90 23.73 -9.30
CA ARG A 210 -28.21 23.42 -9.86
C ARG A 210 -28.34 21.95 -10.24
N TYR A 211 -27.27 21.35 -10.77
CA TYR A 211 -27.24 19.93 -11.10
C TYR A 211 -27.51 19.06 -9.85
N PHE A 212 -26.72 19.22 -8.79
CA PHE A 212 -26.92 18.46 -7.55
C PHE A 212 -28.29 18.74 -6.88
N GLN A 213 -28.75 19.98 -6.93
CA GLN A 213 -30.07 20.34 -6.43
C GLN A 213 -31.22 19.62 -7.19
N LYS A 214 -31.12 19.53 -8.52
CA LYS A 214 -32.12 18.79 -9.33
C LYS A 214 -32.16 17.30 -8.97
N LEU A 215 -31.00 16.72 -8.65
CA LEU A 215 -30.88 15.32 -8.25
C LEU A 215 -31.23 15.08 -6.78
N GLY A 216 -31.38 16.13 -5.96
CA GLY A 216 -31.59 16.01 -4.53
C GLY A 216 -30.35 15.51 -3.77
N ILE A 217 -29.16 15.58 -4.38
CA ILE A 217 -27.89 15.18 -3.77
C ILE A 217 -27.40 16.28 -2.83
N GLN A 218 -27.14 15.91 -1.56
CA GLN A 218 -26.53 16.81 -0.58
C GLN A 218 -25.07 17.08 -0.93
N ARG A 219 -24.63 18.30 -0.67
CA ARG A 219 -23.25 18.74 -0.93
C ARG A 219 -22.55 19.11 0.36
N LEU A 220 -21.47 18.44 0.65
CA LEU A 220 -20.51 18.78 1.69
C LEU A 220 -19.24 19.37 1.07
N PHE A 221 -18.65 20.31 1.77
CA PHE A 221 -17.39 20.92 1.36
C PHE A 221 -16.36 20.77 2.46
N SER A 222 -15.13 20.52 2.06
CA SER A 222 -13.96 20.61 2.95
C SER A 222 -13.91 21.99 3.61
N ARG A 223 -13.43 22.04 4.85
CA ARG A 223 -13.23 23.29 5.58
C ARG A 223 -12.18 24.16 4.88
N PRO A 224 -12.31 25.49 4.92
CA PRO A 224 -11.32 26.38 4.32
C PRO A 224 -9.92 26.14 4.92
N ARG A 225 -8.91 26.05 4.08
CA ARG A 225 -7.50 25.87 4.46
C ARG A 225 -7.20 24.61 5.29
N THR A 226 -8.04 23.58 5.19
CA THR A 226 -7.82 22.29 5.84
C THR A 226 -7.63 21.24 4.76
N PRO A 227 -6.39 21.01 4.27
CA PRO A 227 -6.12 20.04 3.19
C PRO A 227 -6.57 18.61 3.50
N ASN A 228 -6.75 18.31 4.79
CA ASN A 228 -7.06 16.95 5.25
C ASN A 228 -8.55 16.58 5.23
N ASP A 229 -9.42 17.43 4.72
CA ASP A 229 -10.87 17.17 4.75
C ASP A 229 -11.33 16.33 3.53
N ASN A 230 -10.46 16.08 2.55
CA ASN A 230 -10.71 15.17 1.43
C ASN A 230 -9.51 14.24 1.18
N PRO A 231 -8.99 13.57 2.22
CA PRO A 231 -7.72 12.83 2.15
C PRO A 231 -7.81 11.59 1.26
N GLU A 232 -9.01 11.11 1.00
CA GLU A 232 -9.24 9.86 0.30
C GLU A 232 -9.03 10.03 -1.20
N ILE A 233 -9.60 11.07 -1.79
CA ILE A 233 -9.38 11.39 -3.21
C ILE A 233 -7.95 11.91 -3.45
N GLU A 234 -7.38 12.66 -2.50
CA GLU A 234 -5.97 13.06 -2.56
C GLU A 234 -5.04 11.84 -2.56
N SER A 235 -5.35 10.83 -1.74
CA SER A 235 -4.62 9.56 -1.71
C SER A 235 -4.76 8.79 -3.03
N LEU A 236 -5.93 8.83 -3.67
CA LEU A 236 -6.13 8.26 -5.01
C LEU A 236 -5.20 8.94 -6.01
N PHE A 237 -5.22 10.27 -6.09
CA PHE A 237 -4.36 11.00 -7.03
C PHE A 237 -2.87 10.84 -6.74
N ALA A 238 -2.50 10.69 -5.46
CA ALA A 238 -1.13 10.31 -5.11
C ALA A 238 -0.78 8.92 -5.64
N THR A 239 -1.68 7.93 -5.52
CA THR A 239 -1.49 6.59 -6.07
C THR A 239 -1.35 6.63 -7.59
N VAL A 240 -2.21 7.39 -8.29
CA VAL A 240 -2.10 7.62 -9.75
C VAL A 240 -0.71 8.16 -10.12
N LYS A 241 -0.31 9.28 -9.53
CA LYS A 241 0.89 10.03 -9.94
C LYS A 241 2.22 9.40 -9.49
N THR A 242 2.19 8.52 -8.50
CA THR A 242 3.38 7.82 -8.00
C THR A 242 3.49 6.39 -8.53
N HIS A 243 2.52 5.95 -9.32
CA HIS A 243 2.55 4.62 -9.91
C HIS A 243 3.76 4.45 -10.84
N PRO A 244 4.50 3.33 -10.80
CA PRO A 244 5.73 3.14 -11.58
C PRO A 244 5.58 3.34 -13.08
N VAL A 245 4.41 2.97 -13.65
CA VAL A 245 4.13 3.12 -15.08
C VAL A 245 3.38 4.42 -15.43
N TYR A 246 3.20 5.34 -14.44
CA TYR A 246 2.60 6.64 -14.75
C TYR A 246 3.53 7.44 -15.67
N PRO A 247 3.05 7.89 -16.86
CA PRO A 247 3.88 8.59 -17.82
C PRO A 247 4.26 9.98 -17.30
N GLU A 248 5.37 10.51 -17.76
CA GLU A 248 5.78 11.88 -17.43
C GLU A 248 4.84 12.91 -18.07
N TYR A 249 4.35 12.59 -19.28
CA TYR A 249 3.36 13.35 -20.04
C TYR A 249 2.52 12.38 -20.90
N PHE A 250 1.35 12.85 -21.31
CA PHE A 250 0.45 12.12 -22.20
C PHE A 250 0.50 12.72 -23.61
N ASP A 251 0.38 11.89 -24.63
CA ASP A 251 0.49 12.32 -26.02
C ASP A 251 -0.85 12.85 -26.57
N ASN A 252 -1.96 12.19 -26.23
CA ASN A 252 -3.30 12.56 -26.67
C ASN A 252 -4.38 12.10 -25.70
N GLN A 253 -5.59 12.64 -25.84
CA GLN A 253 -6.72 12.36 -24.95
C GLN A 253 -7.14 10.89 -25.01
N THR A 254 -7.22 10.28 -26.19
CA THR A 254 -7.71 8.88 -26.35
C THR A 254 -6.78 7.89 -25.66
N GLU A 255 -5.47 8.05 -25.75
CA GLU A 255 -4.52 7.21 -25.01
C GLU A 255 -4.61 7.45 -23.51
N THR A 256 -4.84 8.68 -23.10
CA THR A 256 -5.04 9.02 -21.69
C THR A 256 -6.30 8.37 -21.13
N GLU A 257 -7.41 8.40 -21.86
CA GLU A 257 -8.66 7.75 -21.50
C GLU A 257 -8.44 6.24 -21.31
N ARG A 258 -7.83 5.58 -22.31
CA ARG A 258 -7.50 4.15 -22.23
C ARG A 258 -6.61 3.83 -21.02
N TYR A 259 -5.58 4.65 -20.76
CA TYR A 259 -4.71 4.49 -19.60
C TYR A 259 -5.51 4.51 -18.29
N PHE A 260 -6.44 5.45 -18.13
CA PHE A 260 -7.23 5.55 -16.90
C PHE A 260 -8.31 4.46 -16.79
N ASP A 261 -8.86 3.99 -17.88
CA ASP A 261 -9.77 2.84 -17.88
C ASP A 261 -9.06 1.58 -17.37
N GLU A 262 -7.87 1.28 -17.87
CA GLU A 262 -7.04 0.18 -17.40
C GLU A 262 -6.58 0.39 -15.95
N PHE A 263 -6.17 1.62 -15.60
CA PHE A 263 -5.74 1.95 -14.24
C PHE A 263 -6.85 1.75 -13.22
N PHE A 264 -8.05 2.26 -13.47
CA PHE A 264 -9.15 2.15 -12.52
C PHE A 264 -9.73 0.73 -12.45
N ALA A 265 -9.67 -0.03 -13.53
CA ALA A 265 -9.98 -1.46 -13.50
C ALA A 265 -9.02 -2.21 -12.55
N TRP A 266 -7.71 -1.99 -12.68
CA TRP A 266 -6.71 -2.53 -11.76
C TRP A 266 -6.89 -2.01 -10.33
N TYR A 267 -7.06 -0.69 -10.14
CA TYR A 267 -7.22 -0.05 -8.84
C TYR A 267 -8.40 -0.61 -8.06
N ASN A 268 -9.54 -0.78 -8.72
CA ASN A 268 -10.75 -1.27 -8.07
C ASN A 268 -10.71 -2.77 -7.74
N VAL A 269 -10.13 -3.60 -8.63
CA VAL A 269 -10.28 -5.05 -8.57
C VAL A 269 -9.01 -5.76 -8.09
N ILE A 270 -7.83 -5.20 -8.34
CA ILE A 270 -6.55 -5.90 -8.09
C ILE A 270 -5.74 -5.22 -6.99
N HIS A 271 -5.71 -3.88 -6.92
CA HIS A 271 -4.87 -3.14 -5.99
C HIS A 271 -5.35 -3.25 -4.54
N PRO A 272 -4.54 -3.86 -3.61
CA PRO A 272 -4.93 -4.00 -2.22
C PRO A 272 -4.59 -2.74 -1.41
N HIS A 273 -5.56 -2.19 -0.70
CA HIS A 273 -5.41 -0.99 0.09
C HIS A 273 -5.05 -1.28 1.54
N THR A 274 -4.00 -0.65 2.03
CA THR A 274 -3.55 -0.82 3.42
C THR A 274 -4.63 -0.47 4.44
N ARG A 275 -5.39 0.63 4.23
CA ARG A 275 -6.47 1.05 5.13
C ARG A 275 -7.69 0.13 5.10
N LEU A 276 -7.84 -0.64 4.04
CA LEU A 276 -8.91 -1.64 3.91
C LEU A 276 -8.48 -3.03 4.41
N GLY A 277 -7.36 -3.14 5.13
CA GLY A 277 -6.83 -4.43 5.56
C GLY A 277 -6.22 -5.23 4.41
N MET A 278 -5.63 -4.57 3.44
CA MET A 278 -5.10 -5.17 2.20
C MET A 278 -6.19 -5.83 1.34
N LEU A 279 -7.44 -5.38 1.45
CA LEU A 279 -8.52 -5.73 0.52
C LEU A 279 -8.55 -4.76 -0.64
N THR A 280 -9.13 -5.20 -1.76
CA THR A 280 -9.38 -4.30 -2.90
C THR A 280 -10.63 -3.46 -2.64
N PRO A 281 -10.75 -2.27 -3.27
CA PRO A 281 -11.97 -1.47 -3.20
C PRO A 281 -13.22 -2.26 -3.54
N GLN A 282 -13.19 -3.06 -4.59
CA GLN A 282 -14.32 -3.89 -5.01
C GLN A 282 -14.75 -4.91 -3.95
N GLN A 283 -13.80 -5.58 -3.29
CA GLN A 283 -14.12 -6.54 -2.21
C GLN A 283 -14.83 -5.88 -1.03
N VAL A 284 -14.40 -4.68 -0.66
CA VAL A 284 -15.04 -3.92 0.42
C VAL A 284 -16.40 -3.40 -0.01
N HIS A 285 -16.51 -2.88 -1.22
CA HIS A 285 -17.73 -2.32 -1.78
C HIS A 285 -18.86 -3.36 -1.89
N THR A 286 -18.53 -4.59 -2.24
CA THR A 286 -19.47 -5.73 -2.33
C THR A 286 -19.72 -6.44 -1.00
N GLY A 287 -19.28 -5.88 0.13
CA GLY A 287 -19.55 -6.42 1.47
C GLY A 287 -18.71 -7.65 1.87
N GLN A 288 -17.68 -8.02 1.10
CA GLN A 288 -16.86 -9.21 1.37
C GLN A 288 -15.83 -8.99 2.49
N LYS A 289 -15.70 -7.77 3.03
CA LYS A 289 -14.64 -7.37 3.98
C LYS A 289 -14.52 -8.33 5.16
N THR A 290 -15.61 -8.60 5.86
CA THR A 290 -15.59 -9.42 7.08
C THR A 290 -15.18 -10.86 6.79
N ALA A 291 -15.76 -11.48 5.76
CA ALA A 291 -15.46 -12.86 5.39
C ALA A 291 -13.99 -13.03 4.97
N MET A 292 -13.50 -12.14 4.12
CA MET A 292 -12.11 -12.20 3.63
C MET A 292 -11.07 -11.93 4.73
N LEU A 293 -11.36 -11.03 5.67
CA LEU A 293 -10.47 -10.79 6.79
C LEU A 293 -10.44 -11.98 7.75
N ALA A 294 -11.58 -12.65 7.98
CA ALA A 294 -11.64 -13.88 8.78
C ALA A 294 -10.84 -15.01 8.11
N GLU A 295 -11.06 -15.27 6.83
CA GLU A 295 -10.29 -16.27 6.06
C GLU A 295 -8.78 -16.02 6.14
N ARG A 296 -8.33 -14.78 5.94
CA ARG A 296 -6.91 -14.43 6.05
C ARG A 296 -6.36 -14.60 7.46
N ALA A 297 -7.17 -14.34 8.49
CA ALA A 297 -6.78 -14.58 9.88
C ALA A 297 -6.55 -16.07 10.13
N ASP A 298 -7.43 -16.93 9.61
CA ASP A 298 -7.31 -18.38 9.71
C ASP A 298 -6.08 -18.92 8.95
N LEU A 299 -5.86 -18.49 7.72
CA LEU A 299 -4.68 -18.85 6.93
C LEU A 299 -3.38 -18.45 7.66
N LYS A 300 -3.36 -17.24 8.23
CA LYS A 300 -2.23 -16.76 9.03
C LYS A 300 -2.00 -17.63 10.26
N ALA A 301 -3.06 -17.96 11.00
CA ALA A 301 -2.97 -18.81 12.20
C ALA A 301 -2.42 -20.20 11.85
N GLN A 302 -2.91 -20.81 10.77
CA GLN A 302 -2.44 -22.10 10.27
C GLN A 302 -0.96 -22.04 9.85
N ALA A 303 -0.55 -21.01 9.10
CA ALA A 303 0.84 -20.84 8.69
C ALA A 303 1.79 -20.69 9.87
N VAL A 304 1.39 -19.91 10.89
CA VAL A 304 2.18 -19.75 12.12
C VAL A 304 2.26 -21.06 12.90
N ALA A 305 1.16 -21.78 13.05
CA ALA A 305 1.14 -23.06 13.77
C ALA A 305 2.03 -24.13 13.10
N ARG A 306 1.95 -24.27 11.76
CA ARG A 306 2.85 -25.18 11.00
C ARG A 306 4.32 -24.84 11.22
N ARG A 307 4.68 -23.57 11.16
CA ARG A 307 6.06 -23.11 11.42
C ARG A 307 6.53 -23.41 12.84
N GLN A 308 5.68 -23.21 13.83
CA GLN A 308 6.01 -23.54 15.23
C GLN A 308 6.26 -25.03 15.39
N GLN A 309 5.39 -25.88 14.83
CA GLN A 309 5.55 -27.35 14.85
C GLN A 309 6.87 -27.75 14.18
N TYR A 310 7.19 -27.20 13.02
CA TYR A 310 8.46 -27.44 12.32
C TYR A 310 9.66 -27.11 13.22
N ASN A 311 9.70 -25.92 13.84
CA ASN A 311 10.81 -25.50 14.67
C ASN A 311 10.92 -26.32 15.99
N LEU A 312 9.79 -26.81 16.50
CA LEU A 312 9.79 -27.73 17.68
C LEU A 312 10.29 -29.11 17.28
N ALA A 313 9.90 -29.64 16.12
CA ALA A 313 10.39 -30.89 15.58
C ALA A 313 11.91 -30.90 15.39
N GLN A 314 12.44 -29.82 14.81
CA GLN A 314 13.89 -29.61 14.65
C GLN A 314 14.67 -29.65 15.98
N ARG A 315 14.00 -29.39 17.08
CA ARG A 315 14.60 -29.47 18.44
C ARG A 315 14.40 -30.82 19.12
N GLY A 316 13.85 -31.81 18.42
CA GLY A 316 13.52 -33.11 18.99
C GLY A 316 12.42 -33.06 20.06
N LYS A 317 11.56 -32.01 20.04
CA LYS A 317 10.49 -31.81 21.02
C LYS A 317 9.13 -32.32 20.58
N THR A 318 9.02 -32.90 19.38
CA THR A 318 7.81 -33.51 18.82
C THR A 318 8.18 -34.75 18.02
N ASN A 319 7.26 -35.71 17.89
CA ASN A 319 7.45 -36.94 17.11
C ASN A 319 6.97 -36.80 15.64
N VAL A 320 6.66 -35.59 15.18
CA VAL A 320 6.18 -35.37 13.81
C VAL A 320 7.36 -35.30 12.86
N PRO A 321 7.36 -36.03 11.75
CA PRO A 321 8.41 -35.95 10.72
C PRO A 321 8.53 -34.53 10.17
N VAL A 322 9.74 -34.01 10.12
CA VAL A 322 10.01 -32.60 9.73
C VAL A 322 9.64 -32.36 8.27
N GLU A 323 9.83 -33.35 7.40
CA GLU A 323 9.58 -33.29 5.96
C GLU A 323 8.09 -33.13 5.62
N ALA A 324 7.20 -33.63 6.50
CA ALA A 324 5.74 -33.54 6.29
C ALA A 324 5.12 -32.19 6.72
N LEU A 325 5.88 -31.30 7.38
CA LEU A 325 5.31 -30.11 8.01
C LEU A 325 5.27 -28.87 7.12
N ILE A 326 6.22 -28.73 6.19
CA ILE A 326 6.28 -27.59 5.28
C ILE A 326 6.80 -28.06 3.93
N GLU A 327 5.89 -28.30 2.99
CA GLU A 327 6.20 -28.48 1.60
C GLU A 327 5.82 -27.20 0.84
N VAL A 328 6.78 -26.61 0.14
CA VAL A 328 6.57 -25.39 -0.65
C VAL A 328 7.02 -25.68 -2.07
N ASP A 329 6.06 -25.75 -2.99
CA ASP A 329 6.36 -25.82 -4.41
C ASP A 329 6.80 -24.43 -4.92
N LEU A 330 8.07 -24.33 -5.29
CA LEU A 330 8.67 -23.12 -5.86
C LEU A 330 8.72 -23.14 -7.39
N SER A 331 8.25 -24.20 -8.04
CA SER A 331 8.35 -24.38 -9.49
C SER A 331 7.59 -23.31 -10.28
N ASN A 332 6.57 -22.69 -9.67
CA ASN A 332 5.70 -21.73 -10.34
C ASN A 332 5.39 -20.47 -9.51
N VAL A 333 6.42 -19.86 -8.94
CA VAL A 333 6.29 -18.59 -8.17
C VAL A 333 5.69 -17.46 -9.01
N GLU A 334 5.92 -17.48 -10.33
CA GLU A 334 5.36 -16.51 -11.28
C GLU A 334 3.83 -16.59 -11.39
N SER A 335 3.21 -17.72 -11.02
CA SER A 335 1.74 -17.86 -10.98
C SER A 335 1.10 -17.37 -9.68
N TRP A 336 1.88 -17.04 -8.68
CA TRP A 336 1.34 -16.59 -7.40
C TRP A 336 0.63 -15.24 -7.54
N PRO A 337 -0.32 -14.92 -6.64
CA PRO A 337 -1.07 -13.67 -6.71
C PRO A 337 -0.13 -12.47 -6.82
N CYS A 338 -0.33 -11.66 -7.86
CA CYS A 338 0.45 -10.46 -8.12
C CYS A 338 -0.49 -9.26 -8.17
N TYR A 339 -0.17 -8.23 -7.42
CA TYR A 339 -0.98 -7.02 -7.26
C TYR A 339 -0.41 -5.83 -8.03
N SER A 340 0.69 -6.02 -8.76
CA SER A 340 1.27 -5.00 -9.64
C SER A 340 0.39 -4.76 -10.87
N TRP A 341 0.26 -3.51 -11.29
CA TRP A 341 -0.38 -3.20 -12.55
C TRP A 341 0.59 -3.43 -13.72
N GLN A 342 0.16 -4.25 -14.67
CA GLN A 342 0.92 -4.59 -15.88
C GLN A 342 0.26 -3.99 -17.13
N GLY A 343 -0.23 -2.74 -17.03
CA GLY A 343 -0.95 -2.06 -18.10
C GLY A 343 -0.24 -2.11 -19.46
N SER A 344 -1.04 -2.15 -20.52
CA SER A 344 -0.60 -2.30 -21.92
C SER A 344 0.10 -1.06 -22.49
N VAL A 345 0.00 0.09 -21.82
CA VAL A 345 0.62 1.35 -22.26
C VAL A 345 2.09 1.36 -21.82
N ARG A 346 2.95 0.75 -22.63
CA ARG A 346 4.39 1.01 -22.52
C ARG A 346 4.62 2.43 -23.00
N SER A 347 4.95 3.34 -22.05
CA SER A 347 5.47 4.65 -22.45
C SER A 347 6.75 4.42 -23.27
N SER A 348 6.83 5.07 -24.42
CA SER A 348 7.98 5.09 -25.33
C SER A 348 9.28 5.62 -24.69
N ALA A 349 9.27 5.95 -23.40
CA ALA A 349 10.30 6.72 -22.70
C ALA A 349 11.35 5.90 -21.94
N LYS A 350 11.53 4.59 -22.22
CA LYS A 350 12.65 3.82 -21.63
C LYS A 350 13.57 3.16 -22.68
N GLN A 351 13.81 3.82 -23.79
CA GLN A 351 15.02 3.60 -24.58
C GLN A 351 15.99 4.77 -24.34
N ALA A 352 16.60 4.80 -23.16
CA ALA A 352 17.83 5.53 -22.98
C ALA A 352 18.91 4.71 -23.68
N THR A 353 19.30 5.12 -24.86
CA THR A 353 20.55 4.70 -25.52
C THR A 353 21.70 4.90 -24.55
N PRO A 354 22.64 3.93 -24.45
CA PRO A 354 23.88 4.16 -23.74
C PRO A 354 24.62 5.29 -24.45
N ILE A 355 25.02 6.28 -23.71
CA ILE A 355 25.98 7.29 -24.17
C ILE A 355 27.34 6.58 -24.10
N ASP A 356 27.98 6.39 -25.26
CA ASP A 356 29.36 6.00 -25.41
C ASP A 356 30.33 6.99 -24.74
#